data_6a57a35f19c651c85a9a02953082963f
#
_entry.id   6a57a35f19c651c85a9a02953082963f
#
_cell.length_a   1.000
_cell.length_b   1.000
_cell.length_c   1.000
_cell.angle_alpha   90.00
_cell.angle_beta   90.00
_cell.angle_gamma   90.00
#
_symmetry.space_group_name_H-M   'P 1'
#
loop_
_entity.id
_entity.type
_entity.pdbx_description
1 polymer ?
#
loop_
_entity_poly.entity_id
_entity_poly.type
_entity_poly.pdbx_seq_one_letter_code
_entity_poly.pdbx_strand_id
1 'polypeptide(L)'
;QWGISIQYTVQPSPDGLAQAFLLGEDFIGGAPVCLILGDNIFYGAGLTTKLKRAAQRQNAASVFAYYVNDPERYGVVEFDAEGRAIGIEEKPDQPRSHYAVTGLYFYDNDVVSVAKGIRPSARGELEITDINRHYLAQGTLQVEVMGQGTAWLDTGTHQSLLDAGNFIRVIEERQGLKVACLEEIAYRLGYIDAEQVLALAAPLTKSGYGVYLERLVSEGEFIFDGD
;
A
#
# COMPACT_ATOMS: atom_id res chain seq x y z
N GLN A 1 -4.16 12.03 18.12
CA GLN A 1 -2.71 11.96 18.32
C GLN A 1 -1.96 12.18 17.01
N TRP A 2 -2.34 11.48 15.92
CA TRP A 2 -1.70 11.56 14.60
C TRP A 2 -2.36 12.56 13.65
N GLY A 3 -3.37 13.30 14.07
CA GLY A 3 -4.16 14.20 13.22
C GLY A 3 -5.05 13.48 12.21
N ILE A 4 -5.31 12.18 12.40
CA ILE A 4 -6.16 11.35 11.54
C ILE A 4 -7.44 10.93 12.26
N SER A 5 -8.53 10.76 11.51
CA SER A 5 -9.79 10.19 11.98
C SER A 5 -9.87 8.73 11.53
N ILE A 6 -10.18 7.83 12.44
CA ILE A 6 -10.28 6.39 12.17
C ILE A 6 -11.71 5.93 12.40
N GLN A 7 -12.26 5.21 11.43
CA GLN A 7 -13.55 4.51 11.53
C GLN A 7 -13.34 3.01 11.33
N TYR A 8 -14.21 2.21 11.90
CA TYR A 8 -14.14 0.75 11.83
C TYR A 8 -15.42 0.21 11.21
N THR A 9 -15.25 -0.67 10.23
CA THR A 9 -16.36 -1.38 9.58
C THR A 9 -16.00 -2.85 9.47
N VAL A 10 -16.96 -3.72 9.80
CA VAL A 10 -16.78 -5.17 9.68
C VAL A 10 -17.27 -5.62 8.32
N GLN A 11 -16.44 -6.35 7.58
CA GLN A 11 -16.85 -7.08 6.40
C GLN A 11 -17.50 -8.40 6.89
N PRO A 12 -18.80 -8.63 6.63
CA PRO A 12 -19.52 -9.76 7.24
C PRO A 12 -19.10 -11.12 6.65
N SER A 13 -18.62 -11.15 5.41
CA SER A 13 -18.13 -12.34 4.72
C SER A 13 -17.00 -11.94 3.76
N PRO A 14 -16.08 -12.87 3.40
CA PRO A 14 -14.96 -12.56 2.51
C PRO A 14 -15.37 -12.52 1.04
N ASP A 15 -16.28 -11.60 0.70
CA ASP A 15 -16.90 -11.49 -0.63
C ASP A 15 -16.04 -10.74 -1.65
N GLY A 16 -14.76 -10.54 -1.36
CA GLY A 16 -13.78 -9.90 -2.24
C GLY A 16 -13.39 -8.48 -1.82
N LEU A 17 -12.24 -8.01 -2.32
CA LEU A 17 -11.65 -6.72 -1.94
C LEU A 17 -12.50 -5.52 -2.38
N ALA A 18 -13.17 -5.62 -3.53
CA ALA A 18 -13.99 -4.52 -4.05
C ALA A 18 -15.19 -4.19 -3.15
N GLN A 19 -15.63 -5.11 -2.29
CA GLN A 19 -16.68 -4.86 -1.30
C GLN A 19 -16.29 -3.74 -0.32
N ALA A 20 -14.99 -3.50 -0.10
CA ALA A 20 -14.53 -2.41 0.77
C ALA A 20 -15.07 -1.04 0.34
N PHE A 21 -15.22 -0.79 -0.96
CA PHE A 21 -15.77 0.47 -1.47
C PHE A 21 -17.27 0.61 -1.22
N LEU A 22 -18.00 -0.51 -1.18
CA LEU A 22 -19.43 -0.53 -0.87
C LEU A 22 -19.66 -0.30 0.62
N LEU A 23 -18.87 -0.96 1.47
CA LEU A 23 -18.95 -0.83 2.92
C LEU A 23 -18.46 0.52 3.42
N GLY A 24 -17.47 1.10 2.71
CA GLY A 24 -16.85 2.39 3.02
C GLY A 24 -17.49 3.58 2.31
N GLU A 25 -18.60 3.44 1.58
CA GLU A 25 -19.18 4.50 0.74
C GLU A 25 -19.40 5.80 1.51
N ASP A 26 -20.03 5.73 2.68
CA ASP A 26 -20.30 6.91 3.51
C ASP A 26 -19.01 7.55 4.04
N PHE A 27 -17.99 6.74 4.34
CA PHE A 27 -16.67 7.23 4.76
C PHE A 27 -15.92 7.90 3.62
N ILE A 28 -15.96 7.32 2.42
CA ILE A 28 -15.33 7.86 1.22
C ILE A 28 -15.99 9.18 0.82
N GLY A 29 -17.31 9.26 0.89
CA GLY A 29 -18.07 10.43 0.48
C GLY A 29 -17.79 10.78 -0.99
N GLY A 30 -17.45 12.04 -1.27
CA GLY A 30 -17.11 12.53 -2.62
C GLY A 30 -15.61 12.62 -2.92
N ALA A 31 -14.74 12.02 -2.08
CA ALA A 31 -13.29 12.17 -2.18
C ALA A 31 -12.63 11.03 -2.97
N PRO A 32 -11.42 11.26 -3.54
CA PRO A 32 -10.56 10.17 -3.98
C PRO A 32 -10.20 9.26 -2.80
N VAL A 33 -9.91 8.00 -3.08
CA VAL A 33 -9.66 6.99 -2.07
C VAL A 33 -8.39 6.20 -2.35
N CYS A 34 -7.66 5.86 -1.27
CA CYS A 34 -6.57 4.89 -1.30
C CYS A 34 -7.03 3.63 -0.54
N LEU A 35 -6.94 2.47 -1.19
CA LEU A 35 -7.12 1.18 -0.55
C LEU A 35 -5.75 0.54 -0.33
N ILE A 36 -5.48 0.14 0.91
CA ILE A 36 -4.22 -0.50 1.32
C ILE A 36 -4.55 -1.83 1.98
N LEU A 37 -3.95 -2.91 1.52
CA LEU A 37 -4.06 -4.21 2.17
C LEU A 37 -3.14 -4.26 3.38
N GLY A 38 -3.70 -4.58 4.55
CA GLY A 38 -3.00 -4.49 5.84
C GLY A 38 -1.90 -5.54 6.06
N ASP A 39 -1.82 -6.53 5.19
CA ASP A 39 -0.81 -7.59 5.18
C ASP A 39 0.33 -7.34 4.18
N ASN A 40 0.35 -6.17 3.53
CA ASN A 40 1.37 -5.81 2.55
C ASN A 40 2.41 -4.86 3.16
N ILE A 41 3.68 -5.20 3.01
CA ILE A 41 4.81 -4.37 3.42
C ILE A 41 5.54 -3.87 2.18
N PHE A 42 5.79 -2.57 2.13
CA PHE A 42 6.55 -1.92 1.08
C PHE A 42 7.80 -1.26 1.68
N TYR A 43 8.95 -1.50 1.07
CA TYR A 43 10.20 -0.89 1.48
C TYR A 43 11.07 -0.56 0.27
N GLY A 44 11.63 0.64 0.21
CA GLY A 44 12.53 1.05 -0.86
C GLY A 44 12.52 2.55 -1.12
N ALA A 45 13.57 3.04 -1.75
CA ALA A 45 13.72 4.44 -2.12
C ALA A 45 12.68 4.86 -3.17
N GLY A 46 12.24 6.12 -3.11
CA GLY A 46 11.30 6.71 -4.08
C GLY A 46 9.84 6.26 -3.92
N LEU A 47 9.51 5.47 -2.90
CA LEU A 47 8.13 5.04 -2.65
C LEU A 47 7.24 6.26 -2.36
N THR A 48 7.66 7.16 -1.49
CA THR A 48 6.92 8.38 -1.13
C THR A 48 6.58 9.24 -2.34
N THR A 49 7.55 9.42 -3.26
CA THR A 49 7.34 10.17 -4.50
C THR A 49 6.30 9.51 -5.40
N LYS A 50 6.34 8.18 -5.54
CA LYS A 50 5.34 7.42 -6.30
C LYS A 50 3.95 7.53 -5.67
N LEU A 51 3.84 7.42 -4.34
CA LEU A 51 2.58 7.57 -3.60
C LEU A 51 1.99 8.97 -3.78
N LYS A 52 2.79 10.03 -3.61
CA LYS A 52 2.34 11.42 -3.82
C LYS A 52 1.84 11.64 -5.24
N ARG A 53 2.55 11.10 -6.24
CA ARG A 53 2.13 11.18 -7.64
C ARG A 53 0.81 10.46 -7.89
N ALA A 54 0.63 9.25 -7.34
CA ALA A 54 -0.61 8.50 -7.45
C ALA A 54 -1.79 9.24 -6.78
N ALA A 55 -1.58 9.79 -5.58
CA ALA A 55 -2.59 10.53 -4.82
C ALA A 55 -3.03 11.85 -5.47
N GLN A 56 -2.17 12.46 -6.32
CA GLN A 56 -2.48 13.72 -7.00
C GLN A 56 -3.23 13.53 -8.32
N ARG A 57 -3.32 12.31 -8.84
CA ARG A 57 -4.05 12.03 -10.08
C ARG A 57 -5.55 12.19 -9.88
N GLN A 58 -6.18 12.84 -10.85
CA GLN A 58 -7.62 13.03 -10.87
C GLN A 58 -8.22 12.23 -12.04
N ASN A 59 -9.46 11.79 -11.89
CA ASN A 59 -10.21 11.06 -12.91
C ASN A 59 -9.43 9.83 -13.44
N ALA A 60 -8.80 9.09 -12.56
CA ALA A 60 -7.96 7.95 -12.89
C ALA A 60 -7.82 6.99 -11.71
N ALA A 61 -7.44 5.76 -12.03
CA ALA A 61 -6.93 4.80 -11.07
C ALA A 61 -5.40 4.68 -11.18
N SER A 62 -4.73 4.41 -10.06
CA SER A 62 -3.32 4.06 -10.03
C SER A 62 -3.12 2.79 -9.22
N VAL A 63 -2.44 1.82 -9.83
CA VAL A 63 -2.04 0.57 -9.18
C VAL A 63 -0.53 0.42 -9.25
N PHE A 64 0.03 -0.39 -8.36
CA PHE A 64 1.46 -0.64 -8.30
C PHE A 64 1.74 -2.07 -8.74
N ALA A 65 2.67 -2.24 -9.67
CA ALA A 65 3.07 -3.53 -10.20
C ALA A 65 4.49 -3.88 -9.76
N TYR A 66 4.67 -5.12 -9.32
CA TYR A 66 5.93 -5.66 -8.85
C TYR A 66 6.27 -6.96 -9.59
N TYR A 67 7.53 -7.13 -10.00
CA TYR A 67 7.97 -8.33 -10.69
C TYR A 67 8.14 -9.49 -9.70
N VAL A 68 7.43 -10.59 -9.92
CA VAL A 68 7.42 -11.79 -9.06
C VAL A 68 7.74 -13.05 -9.84
N ASN A 69 8.13 -14.11 -9.13
CA ASN A 69 8.40 -15.42 -9.73
C ASN A 69 7.13 -16.30 -9.83
N ASP A 70 6.10 -16.00 -9.05
CA ASP A 70 4.85 -16.75 -8.89
C ASP A 70 3.62 -15.87 -9.23
N PRO A 71 3.53 -15.29 -10.45
CA PRO A 71 2.51 -14.31 -10.81
C PRO A 71 1.07 -14.87 -10.77
N GLU A 72 0.89 -16.18 -10.93
CA GLU A 72 -0.41 -16.86 -10.89
C GLU A 72 -1.18 -16.68 -9.58
N ARG A 73 -0.53 -16.21 -8.54
CA ARG A 73 -1.15 -15.96 -7.23
C ARG A 73 -1.86 -14.61 -7.14
N TYR A 74 -1.64 -13.72 -8.10
CA TYR A 74 -1.99 -12.30 -8.02
C TYR A 74 -2.79 -11.85 -9.24
N GLY A 75 -3.33 -10.65 -9.19
CA GLY A 75 -3.71 -9.93 -10.39
C GLY A 75 -2.46 -9.59 -11.21
N VAL A 76 -2.45 -9.92 -12.49
CA VAL A 76 -1.26 -9.78 -13.36
C VAL A 76 -1.52 -8.73 -14.43
N VAL A 77 -0.59 -7.77 -14.56
CA VAL A 77 -0.64 -6.73 -15.61
C VAL A 77 0.16 -7.19 -16.81
N GLU A 78 -0.43 -7.08 -18.02
CA GLU A 78 0.24 -7.23 -19.30
C GLU A 78 0.59 -5.85 -19.87
N PHE A 79 1.82 -5.71 -20.39
CA PHE A 79 2.31 -4.47 -21.02
C PHE A 79 2.60 -4.67 -22.49
N ASP A 80 2.41 -3.60 -23.28
CA ASP A 80 2.90 -3.54 -24.66
C ASP A 80 4.42 -3.20 -24.70
N ALA A 81 4.96 -3.12 -25.93
CA ALA A 81 6.36 -2.82 -26.16
C ALA A 81 6.78 -1.40 -25.69
N GLU A 82 5.81 -0.50 -25.58
CA GLU A 82 5.98 0.88 -25.09
C GLU A 82 5.81 1.01 -23.58
N GLY A 83 5.54 -0.10 -22.88
CA GLY A 83 5.35 -0.15 -21.41
C GLY A 83 3.99 0.33 -20.95
N ARG A 84 2.98 0.38 -21.82
CA ARG A 84 1.60 0.70 -21.46
C ARG A 84 0.86 -0.57 -21.04
N ALA A 85 0.07 -0.51 -19.98
CA ALA A 85 -0.78 -1.61 -19.59
C ALA A 85 -1.87 -1.85 -20.66
N ILE A 86 -1.95 -3.09 -21.17
CA ILE A 86 -2.91 -3.51 -22.18
C ILE A 86 -3.86 -4.60 -21.70
N GLY A 87 -3.56 -5.24 -20.58
CA GLY A 87 -4.38 -6.27 -19.98
C GLY A 87 -4.14 -6.37 -18.48
N ILE A 88 -5.14 -6.86 -17.78
CA ILE A 88 -5.03 -7.22 -16.36
C ILE A 88 -5.94 -8.45 -16.10
N GLU A 89 -5.38 -9.47 -15.46
CA GLU A 89 -6.07 -10.73 -15.23
C GLU A 89 -5.88 -11.17 -13.78
N GLU A 90 -6.98 -11.61 -13.14
CA GLU A 90 -6.96 -12.11 -11.77
C GLU A 90 -6.52 -13.56 -11.75
N LYS A 91 -5.43 -13.85 -11.03
CA LYS A 91 -4.91 -15.19 -10.78
C LYS A 91 -4.95 -16.11 -12.01
N PRO A 92 -4.30 -15.71 -13.11
CA PRO A 92 -4.34 -16.48 -14.35
C PRO A 92 -3.62 -17.81 -14.22
N ASP A 93 -4.19 -18.89 -14.75
CA ASP A 93 -3.52 -20.20 -14.84
C ASP A 93 -2.24 -20.16 -15.70
N GLN A 94 -2.22 -19.26 -16.68
CA GLN A 94 -1.09 -19.03 -17.59
C GLN A 94 -0.80 -17.53 -17.67
N PRO A 95 -0.02 -16.99 -16.72
CA PRO A 95 0.30 -15.57 -16.68
C PRO A 95 1.04 -15.10 -17.94
N ARG A 96 0.61 -13.97 -18.53
CA ARG A 96 1.26 -13.38 -19.72
C ARG A 96 2.41 -12.45 -19.36
N SER A 97 2.57 -12.15 -18.09
CA SER A 97 3.68 -11.38 -17.55
C SER A 97 4.00 -11.79 -16.11
N HIS A 98 5.10 -11.28 -15.58
CA HIS A 98 5.49 -11.47 -14.18
C HIS A 98 5.14 -10.28 -13.29
N TYR A 99 4.39 -9.29 -13.78
CA TYR A 99 4.06 -8.09 -13.02
C TYR A 99 2.76 -8.27 -12.24
N ALA A 100 2.91 -8.61 -10.96
CA ALA A 100 1.80 -8.73 -10.02
C ALA A 100 1.33 -7.34 -9.55
N VAL A 101 0.02 -7.13 -9.46
CA VAL A 101 -0.57 -5.96 -8.80
C VAL A 101 -0.45 -6.13 -7.30
N THR A 102 0.14 -5.15 -6.65
CA THR A 102 0.33 -5.14 -5.19
C THR A 102 -0.92 -4.68 -4.45
N GLY A 103 -0.93 -4.81 -3.13
CA GLY A 103 -2.06 -4.39 -2.29
C GLY A 103 -2.13 -2.88 -2.01
N LEU A 104 -1.89 -2.06 -3.02
CA LEU A 104 -1.89 -0.60 -2.91
C LEU A 104 -2.57 0.03 -4.14
N TYR A 105 -3.69 0.69 -3.91
CA TYR A 105 -4.58 1.17 -4.96
C TYR A 105 -5.01 2.60 -4.69
N PHE A 106 -5.02 3.45 -5.71
CA PHE A 106 -5.56 4.80 -5.66
C PHE A 106 -6.64 4.93 -6.73
N TYR A 107 -7.79 5.45 -6.33
CA TYR A 107 -8.92 5.65 -7.22
C TYR A 107 -9.51 7.04 -7.03
N ASP A 108 -10.09 7.57 -8.09
CA ASP A 108 -11.04 8.67 -7.95
C ASP A 108 -12.35 8.19 -7.30
N ASN A 109 -13.30 9.10 -7.11
CA ASN A 109 -14.56 8.77 -6.45
C ASN A 109 -15.49 7.87 -7.26
N ASP A 110 -15.28 7.76 -8.57
CA ASP A 110 -16.11 6.89 -9.43
C ASP A 110 -16.00 5.41 -9.06
N VAL A 111 -14.95 5.03 -8.32
CA VAL A 111 -14.72 3.65 -7.85
C VAL A 111 -15.91 3.07 -7.11
N VAL A 112 -16.66 3.87 -6.34
CA VAL A 112 -17.85 3.42 -5.62
C VAL A 112 -18.95 3.00 -6.59
N SER A 113 -19.18 3.79 -7.63
CA SER A 113 -20.12 3.47 -8.71
C SER A 113 -19.69 2.24 -9.50
N VAL A 114 -18.40 2.13 -9.80
CA VAL A 114 -17.82 0.97 -10.49
C VAL A 114 -18.00 -0.29 -9.64
N ALA A 115 -17.69 -0.22 -8.35
CA ALA A 115 -17.84 -1.34 -7.41
C ALA A 115 -19.32 -1.83 -7.30
N LYS A 116 -20.29 -0.93 -7.40
CA LYS A 116 -21.73 -1.28 -7.46
C LYS A 116 -22.11 -2.02 -8.74
N GLY A 117 -21.35 -1.82 -9.82
CA GLY A 117 -21.61 -2.41 -11.14
C GLY A 117 -20.96 -3.75 -11.40
N ILE A 118 -19.94 -4.15 -10.64
CA ILE A 118 -19.26 -5.43 -10.83
C ILE A 118 -20.07 -6.59 -10.28
N ARG A 119 -19.78 -7.80 -10.78
CA ARG A 119 -20.45 -9.05 -10.37
C ARG A 119 -19.42 -9.99 -9.75
N PRO A 120 -19.85 -10.85 -8.82
CA PRO A 120 -18.97 -11.88 -8.29
C PRO A 120 -18.36 -12.74 -9.41
N SER A 121 -17.08 -13.03 -9.28
CA SER A 121 -16.34 -13.93 -10.16
C SER A 121 -16.81 -15.38 -10.00
N ALA A 122 -16.21 -16.31 -10.76
CA ALA A 122 -16.43 -17.75 -10.58
C ALA A 122 -16.01 -18.24 -9.17
N ARG A 123 -15.19 -17.47 -8.44
CA ARG A 123 -14.81 -17.74 -7.05
C ARG A 123 -15.83 -17.20 -6.03
N GLY A 124 -16.87 -16.49 -6.49
CA GLY A 124 -17.86 -15.84 -5.64
C GLY A 124 -17.43 -14.51 -5.06
N GLU A 125 -16.30 -13.93 -5.52
CA GLU A 125 -15.70 -12.71 -4.99
C GLU A 125 -15.93 -11.51 -5.92
N LEU A 126 -16.14 -10.33 -5.34
CA LEU A 126 -16.10 -9.05 -6.04
C LEU A 126 -14.62 -8.67 -6.21
N GLU A 127 -14.08 -8.94 -7.40
CA GLU A 127 -12.67 -8.80 -7.67
C GLU A 127 -12.25 -7.34 -7.85
N ILE A 128 -11.20 -6.94 -7.18
CA ILE A 128 -10.61 -5.60 -7.40
C ILE A 128 -10.04 -5.48 -8.81
N THR A 129 -9.63 -6.59 -9.40
CA THR A 129 -9.16 -6.67 -10.78
C THR A 129 -10.23 -6.25 -11.78
N ASP A 130 -11.53 -6.49 -11.50
CA ASP A 130 -12.60 -6.04 -12.38
C ASP A 130 -12.78 -4.51 -12.31
N ILE A 131 -12.56 -3.90 -11.17
CA ILE A 131 -12.47 -2.44 -11.05
C ILE A 131 -11.29 -1.93 -11.91
N ASN A 132 -10.11 -2.52 -11.77
CA ASN A 132 -8.93 -2.12 -12.54
C ASN A 132 -9.16 -2.29 -14.05
N ARG A 133 -9.84 -3.36 -14.49
CA ARG A 133 -10.25 -3.57 -15.90
C ARG A 133 -11.16 -2.46 -16.40
N HIS A 134 -12.08 -1.98 -15.57
CA HIS A 134 -12.95 -0.87 -15.94
C HIS A 134 -12.13 0.40 -16.27
N TYR A 135 -11.19 0.78 -15.39
CA TYR A 135 -10.31 1.93 -15.64
C TYR A 135 -9.36 1.70 -16.81
N LEU A 136 -8.87 0.47 -16.99
CA LEU A 136 -8.04 0.11 -18.15
C LEU A 136 -8.82 0.29 -19.47
N ALA A 137 -10.05 -0.19 -19.53
CA ALA A 137 -10.91 -0.05 -20.71
C ALA A 137 -11.24 1.41 -21.05
N GLN A 138 -11.27 2.29 -20.06
CA GLN A 138 -11.44 3.74 -20.24
C GLN A 138 -10.13 4.47 -20.60
N GLY A 139 -8.98 3.77 -20.56
CA GLY A 139 -7.66 4.39 -20.77
C GLY A 139 -7.21 5.26 -19.60
N THR A 140 -7.81 5.10 -18.41
CA THR A 140 -7.54 5.91 -17.20
C THR A 140 -6.83 5.12 -16.10
N LEU A 141 -6.46 3.84 -16.33
CA LEU A 141 -5.61 3.08 -15.42
C LEU A 141 -4.14 3.46 -15.61
N GLN A 142 -3.48 3.86 -14.55
CA GLN A 142 -2.04 4.09 -14.49
C GLN A 142 -1.38 2.97 -13.69
N VAL A 143 -0.31 2.40 -14.22
CA VAL A 143 0.46 1.35 -13.54
C VAL A 143 1.85 1.88 -13.19
N GLU A 144 2.12 1.97 -11.89
CA GLU A 144 3.42 2.37 -11.36
C GLU A 144 4.28 1.11 -11.16
N VAL A 145 5.26 0.89 -12.02
CA VAL A 145 6.18 -0.23 -11.85
C VAL A 145 7.15 0.05 -10.71
N MET A 146 7.22 -0.87 -9.76
CA MET A 146 8.20 -0.88 -8.68
C MET A 146 9.48 -1.55 -9.20
N GLY A 147 10.57 -0.78 -9.26
CA GLY A 147 11.84 -1.25 -9.79
C GLY A 147 12.67 -2.05 -8.79
N GLN A 148 13.84 -2.47 -9.23
CA GLN A 148 14.86 -3.07 -8.37
C GLN A 148 15.21 -2.11 -7.22
N GLY A 149 15.47 -2.66 -6.04
CA GLY A 149 15.69 -1.87 -4.83
C GLY A 149 14.42 -1.54 -4.03
N THR A 150 13.24 -1.90 -4.56
CA THR A 150 12.01 -1.94 -3.79
C THR A 150 11.72 -3.37 -3.36
N ALA A 151 11.32 -3.57 -2.12
CA ALA A 151 10.75 -4.83 -1.62
C ALA A 151 9.24 -4.66 -1.44
N TRP A 152 8.49 -5.61 -1.96
CA TRP A 152 7.09 -5.83 -1.66
C TRP A 152 6.94 -7.22 -1.05
N LEU A 153 6.37 -7.30 0.12
CA LEU A 153 6.19 -8.53 0.90
C LEU A 153 4.71 -8.67 1.23
N ASP A 154 4.12 -9.74 0.74
CA ASP A 154 2.78 -10.19 1.10
C ASP A 154 2.90 -11.15 2.30
N THR A 155 2.31 -10.79 3.45
CA THR A 155 2.44 -11.55 4.69
C THR A 155 1.25 -12.49 4.94
N GLY A 156 0.55 -12.89 3.89
CA GLY A 156 -0.67 -13.71 3.96
C GLY A 156 -0.46 -15.17 4.39
N THR A 157 0.79 -15.65 4.51
CA THR A 157 1.11 -16.99 5.01
C THR A 157 2.06 -16.94 6.20
N HIS A 158 2.09 -17.99 7.03
CA HIS A 158 3.04 -18.06 8.14
C HIS A 158 4.49 -17.92 7.68
N GLN A 159 4.84 -18.53 6.54
CA GLN A 159 6.20 -18.45 6.01
C GLN A 159 6.51 -17.03 5.53
N SER A 160 5.66 -16.42 4.74
CA SER A 160 5.89 -15.06 4.22
C SER A 160 5.92 -14.00 5.34
N LEU A 161 5.14 -14.20 6.42
CA LEU A 161 5.20 -13.35 7.61
C LEU A 161 6.57 -13.45 8.32
N LEU A 162 7.12 -14.66 8.46
CA LEU A 162 8.46 -14.88 9.03
C LEU A 162 9.55 -14.25 8.14
N ASP A 163 9.44 -14.43 6.83
CA ASP A 163 10.40 -13.87 5.87
C ASP A 163 10.37 -12.34 5.89
N ALA A 164 9.18 -11.74 5.95
CA ALA A 164 9.01 -10.30 6.10
C ALA A 164 9.60 -9.81 7.42
N GLY A 165 9.34 -10.48 8.54
CA GLY A 165 9.91 -10.15 9.84
C GLY A 165 11.44 -10.20 9.82
N ASN A 166 12.04 -11.24 9.21
CA ASN A 166 13.49 -11.35 9.05
C ASN A 166 14.06 -10.23 8.16
N PHE A 167 13.40 -9.90 7.06
CA PHE A 167 13.80 -8.81 6.18
C PHE A 167 13.85 -7.48 6.94
N ILE A 168 12.76 -7.11 7.62
CA ILE A 168 12.69 -5.88 8.41
C ILE A 168 13.74 -5.87 9.51
N ARG A 169 13.92 -6.97 10.25
CA ARG A 169 14.94 -7.08 11.29
C ARG A 169 16.33 -6.78 10.75
N VAL A 170 16.71 -7.37 9.61
CA VAL A 170 18.04 -7.15 9.02
C VAL A 170 18.26 -5.69 8.64
N ILE A 171 17.26 -5.05 8.04
CA ILE A 171 17.32 -3.63 7.66
C ILE A 171 17.46 -2.76 8.91
N GLU A 172 16.59 -2.93 9.91
CA GLU A 172 16.61 -2.14 11.13
C GLU A 172 17.91 -2.32 11.93
N GLU A 173 18.39 -3.55 12.11
CA GLU A 173 19.64 -3.83 12.81
C GLU A 173 20.85 -3.21 12.09
N ARG A 174 20.83 -3.21 10.76
CA ARG A 174 21.95 -2.69 9.97
C ARG A 174 21.99 -1.19 9.90
N GLN A 175 20.84 -0.55 9.74
CA GLN A 175 20.74 0.92 9.62
C GLN A 175 20.59 1.61 10.98
N GLY A 176 20.11 0.91 12.00
CA GLY A 176 19.75 1.52 13.27
C GLY A 176 18.49 2.40 13.20
N LEU A 177 17.71 2.27 12.12
CA LEU A 177 16.49 3.01 11.87
C LEU A 177 15.29 2.07 11.97
N LYS A 178 14.11 2.63 12.24
CA LYS A 178 12.86 1.87 12.26
C LYS A 178 12.13 1.96 10.94
N VAL A 179 11.58 0.85 10.48
CA VAL A 179 10.70 0.82 9.31
C VAL A 179 9.26 1.11 9.75
N ALA A 180 8.60 2.01 9.03
CA ALA A 180 7.22 2.42 9.30
C ALA A 180 6.96 2.91 10.75
N CYS A 181 7.94 3.58 11.36
CA CYS A 181 7.78 4.20 12.67
C CYS A 181 6.81 5.38 12.58
N LEU A 182 5.61 5.21 13.13
CA LEU A 182 4.53 6.21 13.02
C LEU A 182 4.89 7.53 13.68
N GLU A 183 5.57 7.48 14.83
CA GLU A 183 6.04 8.65 15.56
C GLU A 183 7.05 9.44 14.76
N GLU A 184 8.01 8.76 14.15
CA GLU A 184 9.00 9.40 13.28
C GLU A 184 8.34 10.04 12.07
N ILE A 185 7.44 9.32 11.39
CA ILE A 185 6.72 9.82 10.22
C ILE A 185 5.90 11.07 10.59
N ALA A 186 5.16 11.01 11.71
CA ALA A 186 4.35 12.12 12.17
C ALA A 186 5.22 13.33 12.57
N TYR A 187 6.36 13.11 13.20
CA TYR A 187 7.31 14.14 13.57
C TYR A 187 7.93 14.81 12.33
N ARG A 188 8.40 14.03 11.36
CA ARG A 188 8.96 14.56 10.11
C ARG A 188 7.95 15.33 9.26
N LEU A 189 6.68 14.93 9.30
CA LEU A 189 5.59 15.61 8.61
C LEU A 189 5.04 16.83 9.39
N GLY A 190 5.57 17.09 10.61
CA GLY A 190 5.12 18.21 11.44
C GLY A 190 3.74 18.03 12.07
N TYR A 191 3.24 16.79 12.12
CA TYR A 191 1.97 16.47 12.81
C TYR A 191 2.10 16.44 14.31
N ILE A 192 3.29 16.11 14.80
CA ILE A 192 3.68 16.17 16.22
C ILE A 192 5.04 16.84 16.36
N ASP A 193 5.30 17.44 17.52
CA ASP A 193 6.57 18.07 17.86
C ASP A 193 7.47 17.15 18.70
N ALA A 194 8.67 17.63 19.03
CA ALA A 194 9.65 16.88 19.80
C ALA A 194 9.16 16.52 21.21
N GLU A 195 8.40 17.40 21.87
CA GLU A 195 7.85 17.17 23.21
C GLU A 195 6.83 16.02 23.15
N GLN A 196 6.00 16.01 22.12
CA GLN A 196 5.02 14.94 21.88
C GLN A 196 5.70 13.60 21.58
N VAL A 197 6.79 13.58 20.78
CA VAL A 197 7.58 12.35 20.55
C VAL A 197 8.14 11.82 21.87
N LEU A 198 8.74 12.68 22.70
CA LEU A 198 9.29 12.27 24.01
C LEU A 198 8.19 11.77 24.96
N ALA A 199 7.01 12.38 24.94
CA ALA A 199 5.86 11.90 25.71
C ALA A 199 5.41 10.50 25.28
N LEU A 200 5.46 10.20 23.96
CA LEU A 200 5.18 8.88 23.41
C LEU A 200 6.26 7.86 23.73
N ALA A 201 7.53 8.29 23.77
CA ALA A 201 8.67 7.44 24.14
C ALA A 201 8.66 7.04 25.62
N ALA A 202 8.17 7.91 26.52
CA ALA A 202 8.24 7.75 27.98
C ALA A 202 7.74 6.38 28.49
N PRO A 203 6.59 5.82 28.06
CA PRO A 203 6.16 4.49 28.50
C PRO A 203 7.00 3.35 27.90
N LEU A 204 7.83 3.62 26.88
CA LEU A 204 8.58 2.65 26.09
C LEU A 204 10.09 2.67 26.38
N THR A 205 10.57 3.41 27.37
CA THR A 205 11.99 3.64 27.68
C THR A 205 12.79 2.34 27.96
N LYS A 206 12.10 1.26 28.33
CA LYS A 206 12.73 -0.05 28.55
C LYS A 206 12.83 -0.90 27.28
N SER A 207 12.32 -0.41 26.15
CA SER A 207 12.38 -1.10 24.86
C SER A 207 13.34 -0.39 23.90
N GLY A 208 13.89 -1.13 22.96
CA GLY A 208 14.72 -0.54 21.89
C GLY A 208 13.94 0.47 21.04
N TYR A 209 12.61 0.38 21.00
CA TYR A 209 11.76 1.32 20.28
C TYR A 209 11.70 2.69 21.00
N GLY A 210 11.49 2.72 22.30
CA GLY A 210 11.51 3.97 23.07
C GLY A 210 12.86 4.67 23.02
N VAL A 211 13.96 3.90 23.16
CA VAL A 211 15.33 4.43 23.01
C VAL A 211 15.54 5.05 21.62
N TYR A 212 14.98 4.42 20.58
CA TYR A 212 15.02 4.98 19.22
C TYR A 212 14.32 6.34 19.13
N LEU A 213 13.11 6.48 19.70
CA LEU A 213 12.36 7.74 19.69
C LEU A 213 13.08 8.87 20.46
N GLU A 214 13.70 8.56 21.60
CA GLU A 214 14.53 9.53 22.34
C GLU A 214 15.74 9.98 21.50
N ARG A 215 16.40 9.04 20.82
CA ARG A 215 17.52 9.31 19.92
C ARG A 215 17.09 10.17 18.74
N LEU A 216 15.95 9.89 18.13
CA LEU A 216 15.40 10.67 17.01
C LEU A 216 15.29 12.15 17.34
N VAL A 217 14.88 12.49 18.55
CA VAL A 217 14.75 13.88 19.00
C VAL A 217 16.11 14.48 19.36
N SER A 218 17.00 13.72 20.04
CA SER A 218 18.29 14.23 20.53
C SER A 218 19.33 14.43 19.45
N GLU A 219 19.36 13.57 18.42
CA GLU A 219 20.35 13.63 17.35
C GLU A 219 19.91 14.57 16.20
N GLY A 220 18.64 15.01 16.20
CA GLY A 220 18.11 15.87 15.15
C GLY A 220 18.07 15.21 13.77
N GLU A 221 17.98 16.02 12.72
CA GLU A 221 17.85 15.59 11.33
C GLU A 221 19.13 14.94 10.75
N PHE A 222 19.66 13.90 11.39
CA PHE A 222 20.78 13.15 10.80
C PHE A 222 20.35 12.26 9.63
N ILE A 223 19.09 12.25 9.27
CA ILE A 223 18.58 11.23 8.38
C ILE A 223 17.81 11.86 7.22
N PHE A 224 18.58 12.04 6.18
CA PHE A 224 18.17 11.90 4.79
C PHE A 224 16.99 12.75 4.28
N ASP A 225 17.31 13.82 3.62
CA ASP A 225 16.66 14.21 2.37
C ASP A 225 16.87 13.07 1.36
N GLY A 226 16.13 11.98 1.54
CA GLY A 226 16.03 10.89 0.60
C GLY A 226 14.56 10.76 0.26
N ASP A 227 14.19 11.21 -0.93
CA ASP A 227 12.89 11.12 -1.59
C ASP A 227 12.12 9.83 -1.31
#